data_812fcbcd2fd5fe2916fbcd5a5558ba91
#
_entry.id   812fcbcd2fd5fe2916fbcd5a5558ba91
#
_cell.length_a   1.000
_cell.length_b   1.000
_cell.length_c   1.000
_cell.angle_alpha   90.00
_cell.angle_beta   90.00
_cell.angle_gamma   90.00
#
_symmetry.space_group_name_H-M   'P 1'
#
loop_
_entity.id
_entity.type
_entity.pdbx_description
1 polymer ?
#
loop_
_entity_poly.entity_id
_entity_poly.type
_entity_poly.pdbx_seq_one_letter_code
_entity_poly.pdbx_strand_id
1 'polypeptide(L)'
;MNVTSAVRQAVARTSWFKKRKSYRVLYWREISPLAVPILLENACVLLMGVLSTFLVSWLGKEAMAGVGLADSFNMVIMSFFAAIDLGTTVVVAFSLGKRDRKRARAAARQSLAIMTLFSIVLAAVIHAFGQQIIDIVAGDATVQVKALALTYLELTVLSYPAAAIALIGSGALRGAGTTKIPLLINGGMNILNIIISSILIYGLFSWPGLGFVGAGLGLTIARYIGALATIWVLMTGFNPALRISLKSYFKPFNFAIIWEVMGIGIPASIESVLFNGGKLLTQMFVAGMGTNVIAGNFIAFSVASLINLPGNALGSASTIITGKRLGKGQVGQAERQAWFVFWLRSEERRVGKE
;
A
#
# COMPACT_ATOMS: atom_id res chain seq x y z
N MET A 1 52.32 -23.24 -9.17
CA MET A 1 50.85 -23.07 -9.29
C MET A 1 50.36 -23.92 -10.44
N ASN A 2 49.61 -25.02 -10.15
CA ASN A 2 49.30 -26.04 -11.16
C ASN A 2 48.24 -25.51 -12.15
N VAL A 3 48.58 -25.53 -13.45
CA VAL A 3 47.66 -25.10 -14.56
C VAL A 3 46.33 -25.79 -14.50
N THR A 4 46.25 -27.02 -14.01
CA THR A 4 45.04 -27.81 -13.78
C THR A 4 44.09 -27.20 -12.71
N SER A 5 44.62 -26.55 -11.69
CA SER A 5 43.79 -25.89 -10.65
C SER A 5 43.17 -24.57 -11.15
N ALA A 6 43.93 -23.82 -11.96
CA ALA A 6 43.47 -22.58 -12.58
C ALA A 6 42.38 -22.85 -13.64
N VAL A 7 42.52 -23.90 -14.43
CA VAL A 7 41.51 -24.35 -15.43
C VAL A 7 40.23 -24.84 -14.72
N ARG A 8 40.33 -25.63 -13.64
CA ARG A 8 39.19 -26.07 -12.85
C ARG A 8 38.44 -24.88 -12.20
N GLN A 9 39.17 -23.88 -11.67
CA GLN A 9 38.57 -22.66 -11.13
C GLN A 9 37.90 -21.81 -12.24
N ALA A 10 38.50 -21.69 -13.42
CA ALA A 10 37.89 -20.98 -14.55
C ALA A 10 36.62 -21.69 -15.06
N VAL A 11 36.65 -23.04 -15.18
CA VAL A 11 35.49 -23.85 -15.57
C VAL A 11 34.38 -23.78 -14.48
N ALA A 12 34.75 -23.82 -13.21
CA ALA A 12 33.79 -23.67 -12.12
C ALA A 12 33.16 -22.26 -12.11
N ARG A 13 33.96 -21.21 -12.34
CA ARG A 13 33.44 -19.84 -12.51
C ARG A 13 32.49 -19.74 -13.71
N THR A 14 32.83 -20.30 -14.87
CA THR A 14 32.01 -20.25 -16.09
C THR A 14 30.70 -21.03 -15.92
N SER A 15 30.71 -22.19 -15.26
CA SER A 15 29.50 -22.96 -14.97
C SER A 15 28.60 -22.25 -13.93
N TRP A 16 29.23 -21.59 -12.96
CA TRP A 16 28.53 -20.78 -11.96
C TRP A 16 27.84 -19.55 -12.59
N PHE A 17 28.57 -18.84 -13.49
CA PHE A 17 28.01 -17.70 -14.25
C PHE A 17 26.88 -18.12 -15.21
N LYS A 18 27.01 -19.25 -15.92
CA LYS A 18 25.91 -19.80 -16.75
C LYS A 18 24.68 -20.19 -15.93
N LYS A 19 24.85 -20.87 -14.80
CA LYS A 19 23.76 -21.17 -13.87
C LYS A 19 23.11 -19.89 -13.34
N ARG A 20 23.90 -18.89 -12.93
CA ARG A 20 23.39 -17.60 -12.45
C ARG A 20 22.56 -16.89 -13.52
N LYS A 21 23.01 -16.86 -14.78
CA LYS A 21 22.25 -16.27 -15.91
C LYS A 21 20.91 -16.98 -16.14
N SER A 22 20.89 -18.30 -16.11
CA SER A 22 19.68 -19.10 -16.29
C SER A 22 18.67 -18.86 -15.14
N TYR A 23 19.13 -18.81 -13.88
CA TYR A 23 18.28 -18.49 -12.74
C TYR A 23 17.74 -17.04 -12.76
N ARG A 24 18.55 -16.07 -13.17
CA ARG A 24 18.12 -14.68 -13.35
C ARG A 24 16.95 -14.59 -14.34
N VAL A 25 17.06 -15.23 -15.50
CA VAL A 25 16.00 -15.25 -16.51
C VAL A 25 14.72 -15.93 -15.98
N LEU A 26 14.88 -17.08 -15.29
CA LEU A 26 13.74 -17.82 -14.73
C LEU A 26 13.01 -17.00 -13.67
N TYR A 27 13.75 -16.41 -12.71
CA TYR A 27 13.16 -15.60 -11.64
C TYR A 27 12.53 -14.32 -12.19
N TRP A 28 13.15 -13.69 -13.18
CA TRP A 28 12.57 -12.49 -13.81
C TRP A 28 11.24 -12.79 -14.49
N ARG A 29 11.13 -13.92 -15.20
CA ARG A 29 9.85 -14.35 -15.82
C ARG A 29 8.73 -14.62 -14.82
N GLU A 30 9.05 -15.00 -13.59
CA GLU A 30 8.06 -15.18 -12.53
C GLU A 30 7.73 -13.87 -11.80
N ILE A 31 8.70 -12.99 -11.62
CA ILE A 31 8.58 -11.75 -10.84
C ILE A 31 7.93 -10.64 -11.67
N SER A 32 8.35 -10.44 -12.93
CA SER A 32 7.92 -9.31 -13.73
C SER A 32 6.39 -9.22 -13.95
N PRO A 33 5.65 -10.33 -14.17
CA PRO A 33 4.19 -10.25 -14.32
C PRO A 33 3.45 -9.79 -13.05
N LEU A 34 4.10 -9.92 -11.89
CA LEU A 34 3.56 -9.45 -10.63
C LEU A 34 4.08 -8.04 -10.29
N ALA A 35 5.39 -7.81 -10.48
CA ALA A 35 6.04 -6.56 -10.11
C ALA A 35 5.60 -5.38 -10.99
N VAL A 36 5.44 -5.58 -12.30
CA VAL A 36 5.07 -4.48 -13.21
C VAL A 36 3.68 -3.89 -12.89
N PRO A 37 2.61 -4.68 -12.71
CA PRO A 37 1.33 -4.11 -12.30
C PRO A 37 1.39 -3.42 -10.93
N ILE A 38 2.14 -3.97 -9.95
CA ILE A 38 2.31 -3.36 -8.63
C ILE A 38 3.08 -2.03 -8.75
N LEU A 39 4.11 -1.97 -9.60
CA LEU A 39 4.85 -0.75 -9.88
C LEU A 39 3.94 0.34 -10.46
N LEU A 40 3.14 -0.02 -11.45
CA LEU A 40 2.18 0.91 -12.07
C LEU A 40 1.11 1.36 -11.05
N GLU A 41 0.60 0.45 -10.20
CA GLU A 41 -0.33 0.77 -9.12
C GLU A 41 0.28 1.82 -8.17
N ASN A 42 1.51 1.58 -7.69
CA ASN A 42 2.22 2.51 -6.80
C ASN A 42 2.51 3.86 -7.47
N ALA A 43 2.88 3.86 -8.74
CA ALA A 43 3.10 5.07 -9.52
C ALA A 43 1.81 5.88 -9.68
N CYS A 44 0.68 5.22 -9.97
CA CYS A 44 -0.64 5.87 -10.00
C CYS A 44 -0.98 6.51 -8.65
N VAL A 45 -0.79 5.80 -7.54
CA VAL A 45 -1.06 6.33 -6.20
C VAL A 45 -0.22 7.58 -5.92
N LEU A 46 1.07 7.55 -6.26
CA LEU A 46 1.97 8.68 -6.05
C LEU A 46 1.58 9.90 -6.91
N LEU A 47 1.32 9.69 -8.20
CA LEU A 47 0.90 10.74 -9.11
C LEU A 47 -0.44 11.37 -8.68
N MET A 48 -1.38 10.53 -8.23
CA MET A 48 -2.68 11.01 -7.76
C MET A 48 -2.57 11.80 -6.45
N GLY A 49 -1.64 11.43 -5.56
CA GLY A 49 -1.34 12.24 -4.37
C GLY A 49 -0.88 13.65 -4.74
N VAL A 50 0.03 13.77 -5.71
CA VAL A 50 0.50 15.07 -6.21
C VAL A 50 -0.66 15.87 -6.84
N LEU A 51 -1.47 15.25 -7.67
CA LEU A 51 -2.63 15.91 -8.31
C LEU A 51 -3.69 16.33 -7.29
N SER A 52 -3.98 15.53 -6.27
CA SER A 52 -4.90 15.90 -5.18
C SER A 52 -4.39 17.11 -4.40
N THR A 53 -3.10 17.15 -4.08
CA THR A 53 -2.46 18.31 -3.43
C THR A 53 -2.57 19.56 -4.31
N PHE A 54 -2.35 19.42 -5.61
CA PHE A 54 -2.50 20.52 -6.57
C PHE A 54 -3.94 21.05 -6.60
N LEU A 55 -4.96 20.19 -6.62
CA LEU A 55 -6.36 20.62 -6.57
C LEU A 55 -6.67 21.45 -5.32
N VAL A 56 -6.18 21.00 -4.16
CA VAL A 56 -6.42 21.72 -2.89
C VAL A 56 -5.63 23.02 -2.81
N SER A 57 -4.47 23.13 -3.46
CA SER A 57 -3.63 24.33 -3.41
C SER A 57 -4.33 25.60 -3.93
N TRP A 58 -5.28 25.44 -4.83
CA TRP A 58 -6.08 26.56 -5.35
C TRP A 58 -7.14 27.08 -4.35
N LEU A 59 -7.43 26.32 -3.29
CA LEU A 59 -8.36 26.74 -2.23
C LEU A 59 -7.72 27.65 -1.17
N GLY A 60 -6.41 27.87 -1.28
CA GLY A 60 -5.65 28.72 -0.37
C GLY A 60 -4.72 27.98 0.56
N LYS A 61 -3.86 28.75 1.24
CA LYS A 61 -2.80 28.19 2.11
C LYS A 61 -3.35 27.49 3.33
N GLU A 62 -4.39 28.03 3.93
CA GLU A 62 -5.06 27.45 5.10
C GLU A 62 -5.72 26.11 4.78
N ALA A 63 -6.37 26.01 3.61
CA ALA A 63 -6.96 24.76 3.14
C ALA A 63 -5.89 23.68 2.92
N MET A 64 -4.78 24.04 2.28
CA MET A 64 -3.67 23.14 2.05
C MET A 64 -3.02 22.67 3.36
N ALA A 65 -2.86 23.59 4.34
CA ALA A 65 -2.35 23.24 5.67
C ALA A 65 -3.32 22.31 6.43
N GLY A 66 -4.63 22.58 6.36
CA GLY A 66 -5.67 21.73 6.99
C GLY A 66 -5.68 20.31 6.44
N VAL A 67 -5.65 20.15 5.10
CA VAL A 67 -5.54 18.83 4.46
C VAL A 67 -4.24 18.14 4.86
N GLY A 68 -3.10 18.84 4.83
CA GLY A 68 -1.81 18.26 5.20
C GLY A 68 -1.76 17.72 6.63
N LEU A 69 -2.38 18.43 7.59
CA LEU A 69 -2.49 17.96 8.98
C LEU A 69 -3.35 16.70 9.09
N ALA A 70 -4.54 16.71 8.49
CA ALA A 70 -5.42 15.54 8.51
C ALA A 70 -4.81 14.35 7.76
N ASP A 71 -4.13 14.58 6.64
CA ASP A 71 -3.48 13.50 5.87
C ASP A 71 -2.27 12.91 6.61
N SER A 72 -1.56 13.69 7.42
CA SER A 72 -0.49 13.17 8.28
C SER A 72 -1.04 12.14 9.28
N PHE A 73 -2.20 12.38 9.85
CA PHE A 73 -2.91 11.42 10.70
C PHE A 73 -3.43 10.23 9.88
N ASN A 74 -4.11 10.49 8.77
CA ASN A 74 -4.60 9.46 7.85
C ASN A 74 -3.49 8.49 7.41
N MET A 75 -2.26 9.01 7.18
CA MET A 75 -1.11 8.19 6.78
C MET A 75 -0.74 7.13 7.82
N VAL A 76 -0.84 7.45 9.11
CA VAL A 76 -0.58 6.49 10.20
C VAL A 76 -1.62 5.36 10.15
N ILE A 77 -2.90 5.71 10.02
CA ILE A 77 -3.99 4.73 9.95
C ILE A 77 -3.87 3.85 8.70
N MET A 78 -3.58 4.45 7.55
CA MET A 78 -3.41 3.71 6.29
C MET A 78 -2.18 2.80 6.33
N SER A 79 -1.12 3.17 7.04
CA SER A 79 0.06 2.32 7.25
C SER A 79 -0.29 1.06 8.06
N PHE A 80 -1.16 1.19 9.05
CA PHE A 80 -1.67 0.05 9.80
C PHE A 80 -2.49 -0.89 8.90
N PHE A 81 -3.42 -0.34 8.09
CA PHE A 81 -4.20 -1.15 7.15
C PHE A 81 -3.30 -1.85 6.13
N ALA A 82 -2.29 -1.16 5.61
CA ALA A 82 -1.33 -1.73 4.65
C ALA A 82 -0.51 -2.89 5.25
N ALA A 83 -0.20 -2.84 6.54
CA ALA A 83 0.51 -3.93 7.21
C ALA A 83 -0.37 -5.18 7.37
N ILE A 84 -1.66 -5.02 7.65
CA ILE A 84 -2.60 -6.16 7.70
C ILE A 84 -2.89 -6.68 6.27
N ASP A 85 -2.91 -5.80 5.27
CA ASP A 85 -2.93 -6.17 3.85
C ASP A 85 -1.77 -7.11 3.49
N LEU A 86 -0.55 -6.78 3.94
CA LEU A 86 0.63 -7.63 3.77
C LEU A 86 0.42 -9.01 4.41
N GLY A 87 -0.06 -9.07 5.66
CA GLY A 87 -0.38 -10.32 6.35
C GLY A 87 -1.39 -11.16 5.57
N THR A 88 -2.46 -10.53 5.07
CA THR A 88 -3.48 -11.18 4.23
C THR A 88 -2.86 -11.74 2.95
N THR A 89 -2.04 -10.94 2.26
CA THR A 89 -1.34 -11.32 1.03
C THR A 89 -0.48 -12.59 1.25
N VAL A 90 0.30 -12.62 2.33
CA VAL A 90 1.20 -13.74 2.66
C VAL A 90 0.40 -15.00 2.97
N VAL A 91 -0.61 -14.92 3.85
CA VAL A 91 -1.41 -16.09 4.26
C VAL A 91 -2.21 -16.67 3.09
N VAL A 92 -2.76 -15.82 2.22
CA VAL A 92 -3.43 -16.25 0.99
C VAL A 92 -2.45 -16.92 0.03
N ALA A 93 -1.28 -16.32 -0.23
CA ALA A 93 -0.26 -16.87 -1.10
C ALA A 93 0.24 -18.23 -0.61
N PHE A 94 0.51 -18.36 0.69
CA PHE A 94 0.93 -19.59 1.34
C PHE A 94 -0.13 -20.70 1.23
N SER A 95 -1.40 -20.36 1.52
CA SER A 95 -2.51 -21.31 1.45
C SER A 95 -2.71 -21.83 0.01
N LEU A 96 -2.60 -20.94 -0.99
CA LEU A 96 -2.67 -21.35 -2.40
C LEU A 96 -1.45 -22.16 -2.82
N GLY A 97 -0.28 -21.89 -2.24
CA GLY A 97 0.91 -22.73 -2.39
C GLY A 97 0.67 -24.15 -1.94
N LYS A 98 0.01 -24.34 -0.81
CA LYS A 98 -0.46 -25.66 -0.28
C LYS A 98 -1.62 -26.26 -1.06
N ARG A 99 -2.13 -25.60 -2.11
CA ARG A 99 -3.35 -25.98 -2.86
C ARG A 99 -4.62 -25.97 -2.00
N ASP A 100 -4.60 -25.32 -0.84
CA ASP A 100 -5.76 -25.18 0.05
C ASP A 100 -6.54 -23.90 -0.28
N ARG A 101 -7.40 -24.02 -1.29
CA ARG A 101 -8.29 -22.92 -1.70
C ARG A 101 -9.32 -22.56 -0.62
N LYS A 102 -9.73 -23.53 0.23
CA LYS A 102 -10.70 -23.27 1.30
C LYS A 102 -10.11 -22.33 2.35
N ARG A 103 -8.86 -22.61 2.75
CA ARG A 103 -8.11 -21.77 3.70
C ARG A 103 -7.81 -20.39 3.10
N ALA A 104 -7.41 -20.29 1.83
CA ALA A 104 -7.17 -19.02 1.17
C ALA A 104 -8.42 -18.12 1.15
N ARG A 105 -9.60 -18.70 0.81
CA ARG A 105 -10.89 -17.99 0.88
C ARG A 105 -11.26 -17.58 2.30
N ALA A 106 -11.02 -18.46 3.27
CA ALA A 106 -11.27 -18.15 4.67
C ALA A 106 -10.39 -17.01 5.17
N ALA A 107 -9.10 -17.00 4.83
CA ALA A 107 -8.17 -15.93 5.17
C ALA A 107 -8.62 -14.59 4.57
N ALA A 108 -8.87 -14.53 3.26
CA ALA A 108 -9.34 -13.31 2.61
C ALA A 108 -10.66 -12.79 3.21
N ARG A 109 -11.64 -13.66 3.42
CA ARG A 109 -12.93 -13.31 4.00
C ARG A 109 -12.81 -12.74 5.43
N GLN A 110 -12.04 -13.43 6.27
CA GLN A 110 -11.92 -13.07 7.68
C GLN A 110 -11.10 -11.79 7.86
N SER A 111 -10.03 -11.62 7.07
CA SER A 111 -9.29 -10.35 7.06
C SER A 111 -10.18 -9.19 6.63
N LEU A 112 -10.98 -9.36 5.57
CA LEU A 112 -11.94 -8.35 5.13
C LEU A 112 -12.95 -8.01 6.24
N ALA A 113 -13.57 -9.02 6.86
CA ALA A 113 -14.61 -8.81 7.87
C ALA A 113 -14.06 -8.10 9.12
N ILE A 114 -12.90 -8.56 9.63
CA ILE A 114 -12.28 -7.98 10.83
C ILE A 114 -11.81 -6.56 10.55
N MET A 115 -11.14 -6.33 9.43
CA MET A 115 -10.63 -5.00 9.12
C MET A 115 -11.74 -4.01 8.82
N THR A 116 -12.84 -4.45 8.21
CA THR A 116 -14.03 -3.62 8.04
C THR A 116 -14.64 -3.28 9.40
N LEU A 117 -14.81 -4.26 10.29
CA LEU A 117 -15.33 -4.02 11.63
C LEU A 117 -14.41 -3.09 12.44
N PHE A 118 -13.11 -3.37 12.42
CA PHE A 118 -12.09 -2.53 13.08
C PHE A 118 -12.13 -1.10 12.55
N SER A 119 -12.21 -0.91 11.22
CA SER A 119 -12.27 0.41 10.61
C SER A 119 -13.55 1.19 10.95
N ILE A 120 -14.67 0.51 11.12
CA ILE A 120 -15.92 1.13 11.59
C ILE A 120 -15.77 1.62 13.03
N VAL A 121 -15.25 0.76 13.92
CA VAL A 121 -14.99 1.13 15.33
C VAL A 121 -14.00 2.29 15.41
N LEU A 122 -12.91 2.19 14.65
CA LEU A 122 -11.91 3.25 14.59
C LEU A 122 -12.49 4.57 14.05
N ALA A 123 -13.31 4.50 13.00
CA ALA A 123 -14.01 5.67 12.46
C ALA A 123 -14.94 6.31 13.50
N ALA A 124 -15.69 5.52 14.26
CA ALA A 124 -16.54 6.01 15.33
C ALA A 124 -15.72 6.68 16.46
N VAL A 125 -14.60 6.07 16.86
CA VAL A 125 -13.70 6.65 17.88
C VAL A 125 -13.09 7.97 17.38
N ILE A 126 -12.59 8.01 16.15
CA ILE A 126 -11.99 9.23 15.61
C ILE A 126 -13.06 10.33 15.42
N HIS A 127 -14.27 9.98 15.01
CA HIS A 127 -15.36 10.94 14.91
C HIS A 127 -15.73 11.52 16.29
N ALA A 128 -15.74 10.68 17.34
CA ALA A 128 -16.04 11.13 18.71
C ALA A 128 -14.94 12.00 19.32
N PHE A 129 -13.66 11.74 19.00
CA PHE A 129 -12.49 12.43 19.55
C PHE A 129 -11.73 13.28 18.54
N GLY A 130 -12.35 13.60 17.39
CA GLY A 130 -11.70 14.30 16.27
C GLY A 130 -11.10 15.64 16.65
N GLN A 131 -11.81 16.43 17.47
CA GLN A 131 -11.32 17.72 17.96
C GLN A 131 -10.01 17.55 18.76
N GLN A 132 -10.01 16.62 19.73
CA GLN A 132 -8.84 16.37 20.58
C GLN A 132 -7.65 15.86 19.76
N ILE A 133 -7.92 15.00 18.77
CA ILE A 133 -6.88 14.49 17.87
C ILE A 133 -6.25 15.64 17.06
N ILE A 134 -7.08 16.52 16.50
CA ILE A 134 -6.59 17.67 15.72
C ILE A 134 -5.83 18.64 16.63
N ASP A 135 -6.28 18.90 17.85
CA ASP A 135 -5.57 19.79 18.78
C ASP A 135 -4.18 19.27 19.13
N ILE A 136 -4.03 17.95 19.28
CA ILE A 136 -2.71 17.31 19.52
C ILE A 136 -1.83 17.37 18.27
N VAL A 137 -2.38 17.04 17.10
CA VAL A 137 -1.60 16.96 15.84
C VAL A 137 -1.23 18.34 15.30
N ALA A 138 -2.13 19.30 15.44
CA ALA A 138 -1.98 20.64 14.89
C ALA A 138 -1.16 21.59 15.80
N GLY A 139 -0.96 21.26 17.06
CA GLY A 139 -0.18 22.10 18.00
C GLY A 139 -0.61 23.57 17.97
N ASP A 140 0.31 24.47 17.64
CA ASP A 140 0.11 25.94 17.60
C ASP A 140 -0.49 26.45 16.28
N ALA A 141 -1.07 25.58 15.44
CA ALA A 141 -1.72 26.01 14.20
C ALA A 141 -2.92 26.92 14.48
N THR A 142 -3.22 27.81 13.53
CA THR A 142 -4.35 28.75 13.66
C THR A 142 -5.69 28.05 13.79
N VAL A 143 -6.64 28.66 14.45
CA VAL A 143 -8.00 28.13 14.65
C VAL A 143 -8.67 27.75 13.32
N GLN A 144 -8.45 28.55 12.28
CA GLN A 144 -8.97 28.29 10.95
C GLN A 144 -8.39 27.02 10.33
N VAL A 145 -7.07 26.78 10.44
CA VAL A 145 -6.42 25.57 9.95
C VAL A 145 -6.91 24.34 10.72
N LYS A 146 -7.08 24.43 12.04
CA LYS A 146 -7.64 23.34 12.87
C LYS A 146 -9.07 22.99 12.45
N ALA A 147 -9.92 23.99 12.21
CA ALA A 147 -11.30 23.77 11.78
C ALA A 147 -11.36 23.10 10.40
N LEU A 148 -10.51 23.52 9.45
CA LEU A 148 -10.42 22.87 8.14
C LEU A 148 -9.88 21.44 8.25
N ALA A 149 -8.84 21.24 9.06
CA ALA A 149 -8.30 19.89 9.30
C ALA A 149 -9.35 18.94 9.90
N LEU A 150 -10.14 19.42 10.88
CA LEU A 150 -11.23 18.64 11.48
C LEU A 150 -12.29 18.28 10.43
N THR A 151 -12.76 19.25 9.66
CA THR A 151 -13.76 19.03 8.60
C THR A 151 -13.28 17.98 7.60
N TYR A 152 -12.02 18.07 7.14
CA TYR A 152 -11.46 17.10 6.21
C TYR A 152 -11.29 15.73 6.85
N LEU A 153 -10.85 15.67 8.12
CA LEU A 153 -10.70 14.42 8.86
C LEU A 153 -12.06 13.72 9.02
N GLU A 154 -13.10 14.42 9.43
CA GLU A 154 -14.45 13.85 9.58
C GLU A 154 -14.96 13.24 8.28
N LEU A 155 -14.78 13.91 7.16
CA LEU A 155 -15.17 13.41 5.84
C LEU A 155 -14.37 12.19 5.42
N THR A 156 -13.04 12.20 5.65
CA THR A 156 -12.16 11.10 5.24
C THR A 156 -12.29 9.87 6.12
N VAL A 157 -12.57 10.04 7.40
CA VAL A 157 -12.81 8.96 8.37
C VAL A 157 -14.02 8.11 7.98
N LEU A 158 -15.07 8.71 7.42
CA LEU A 158 -16.23 7.98 6.89
C LEU A 158 -15.82 6.99 5.78
N SER A 159 -14.72 7.24 5.09
CA SER A 159 -14.22 6.36 4.02
C SER A 159 -13.37 5.19 4.52
N TYR A 160 -13.03 5.10 5.82
CA TYR A 160 -12.13 4.07 6.33
C TYR A 160 -12.65 2.64 6.12
N PRO A 161 -13.95 2.33 6.32
CA PRO A 161 -14.45 1.00 6.00
C PRO A 161 -14.29 0.64 4.53
N ALA A 162 -14.52 1.60 3.63
CA ALA A 162 -14.32 1.41 2.21
C ALA A 162 -12.82 1.22 1.85
N ALA A 163 -11.95 2.03 2.44
CA ALA A 163 -10.51 1.91 2.26
C ALA A 163 -9.99 0.55 2.76
N ALA A 164 -10.45 0.07 3.92
CA ALA A 164 -10.10 -1.23 4.45
C ALA A 164 -10.53 -2.36 3.50
N ILE A 165 -11.74 -2.33 2.96
CA ILE A 165 -12.24 -3.31 2.00
C ILE A 165 -11.39 -3.30 0.72
N ALA A 166 -11.13 -2.13 0.14
CA ALA A 166 -10.35 -2.00 -1.07
C ALA A 166 -8.91 -2.51 -0.89
N LEU A 167 -8.27 -2.14 0.23
CA LEU A 167 -6.88 -2.51 0.53
C LEU A 167 -6.75 -4.01 0.79
N ILE A 168 -7.50 -4.56 1.74
CA ILE A 168 -7.44 -5.97 2.11
C ILE A 168 -7.89 -6.88 0.96
N GLY A 169 -8.90 -6.47 0.20
CA GLY A 169 -9.32 -7.19 -0.99
C GLY A 169 -8.25 -7.21 -2.08
N SER A 170 -7.57 -6.07 -2.30
CA SER A 170 -6.42 -5.98 -3.20
C SER A 170 -5.27 -6.89 -2.75
N GLY A 171 -4.95 -6.94 -1.46
CA GLY A 171 -3.95 -7.85 -0.90
C GLY A 171 -4.29 -9.32 -1.10
N ALA A 172 -5.54 -9.69 -0.86
CA ALA A 172 -6.01 -11.06 -1.12
C ALA A 172 -5.83 -11.43 -2.61
N LEU A 173 -6.20 -10.53 -3.54
CA LEU A 173 -6.02 -10.71 -4.98
C LEU A 173 -4.53 -10.79 -5.37
N ARG A 174 -3.67 -9.92 -4.79
CA ARG A 174 -2.22 -9.99 -4.97
C ARG A 174 -1.66 -11.32 -4.46
N GLY A 175 -2.05 -11.76 -3.28
CA GLY A 175 -1.68 -13.06 -2.72
C GLY A 175 -2.06 -14.23 -3.61
N ALA A 176 -3.18 -14.13 -4.32
CA ALA A 176 -3.58 -15.11 -5.33
C ALA A 176 -2.74 -15.03 -6.63
N GLY A 177 -1.93 -14.00 -6.79
CA GLY A 177 -1.12 -13.75 -7.99
C GLY A 177 -1.85 -12.96 -9.07
N THR A 178 -2.98 -12.34 -8.74
CA THR A 178 -3.78 -11.54 -9.66
C THR A 178 -3.52 -10.05 -9.38
N THR A 179 -2.40 -9.52 -9.86
CA THR A 179 -1.97 -8.13 -9.57
C THR A 179 -2.56 -7.09 -10.52
N LYS A 180 -3.04 -7.51 -11.70
CA LYS A 180 -3.67 -6.60 -12.67
C LYS A 180 -5.01 -6.04 -12.19
N ILE A 181 -5.78 -6.84 -11.45
CA ILE A 181 -7.09 -6.40 -10.95
C ILE A 181 -6.96 -5.32 -9.89
N PRO A 182 -6.13 -5.46 -8.84
CA PRO A 182 -5.84 -4.36 -7.91
C PRO A 182 -5.36 -3.08 -8.61
N LEU A 183 -4.48 -3.18 -9.61
CA LEU A 183 -4.06 -2.02 -10.41
C LEU A 183 -5.26 -1.32 -11.06
N LEU A 184 -6.18 -2.06 -11.69
CA LEU A 184 -7.34 -1.47 -12.34
C LEU A 184 -8.32 -0.84 -11.34
N ILE A 185 -8.56 -1.50 -10.21
CA ILE A 185 -9.46 -0.98 -9.17
C ILE A 185 -8.85 0.26 -8.52
N ASN A 186 -7.62 0.18 -8.03
CA ASN A 186 -6.98 1.27 -7.31
C ASN A 186 -6.61 2.43 -8.24
N GLY A 187 -6.14 2.14 -9.46
CA GLY A 187 -5.91 3.15 -10.49
C GLY A 187 -7.20 3.85 -10.89
N GLY A 188 -8.26 3.09 -11.18
CA GLY A 188 -9.58 3.64 -11.49
C GLY A 188 -10.17 4.47 -10.34
N MET A 189 -10.07 3.99 -9.10
CA MET A 189 -10.49 4.71 -7.90
C MET A 189 -9.77 6.06 -7.75
N ASN A 190 -8.45 6.08 -7.99
CA ASN A 190 -7.68 7.31 -7.91
C ASN A 190 -8.04 8.30 -9.04
N ILE A 191 -8.23 7.83 -10.26
CA ILE A 191 -8.71 8.67 -11.38
C ILE A 191 -10.09 9.26 -11.04
N LEU A 192 -11.01 8.40 -10.57
CA LEU A 192 -12.34 8.85 -10.15
C LEU A 192 -12.27 9.87 -9.01
N ASN A 193 -11.36 9.67 -8.04
CA ASN A 193 -11.14 10.66 -6.97
C ASN A 193 -10.81 12.03 -7.53
N ILE A 194 -9.88 12.14 -8.48
CA ILE A 194 -9.53 13.44 -9.08
C ILE A 194 -10.71 14.06 -9.83
N ILE A 195 -11.41 13.27 -10.64
CA ILE A 195 -12.55 13.77 -11.41
C ILE A 195 -13.65 14.24 -10.46
N ILE A 196 -14.05 13.42 -9.49
CA ILE A 196 -15.13 13.73 -8.55
C ILE A 196 -14.73 14.90 -7.65
N SER A 197 -13.50 14.91 -7.12
CA SER A 197 -13.01 16.02 -6.30
C SER A 197 -12.95 17.33 -7.09
N SER A 198 -12.49 17.31 -8.35
CA SER A 198 -12.47 18.50 -9.19
C SER A 198 -13.89 19.08 -9.39
N ILE A 199 -14.86 18.20 -9.70
CA ILE A 199 -16.26 18.62 -9.89
C ILE A 199 -16.83 19.14 -8.56
N LEU A 200 -16.58 18.46 -7.44
CA LEU A 200 -17.12 18.86 -6.16
C LEU A 200 -16.45 20.12 -5.58
N ILE A 201 -15.18 20.37 -5.89
CA ILE A 201 -14.46 21.57 -5.41
C ILE A 201 -14.87 22.79 -6.21
N TYR A 202 -14.78 22.70 -7.54
CA TYR A 202 -14.91 23.87 -8.43
C TYR A 202 -16.31 24.05 -8.99
N GLY A 203 -17.16 23.03 -8.88
CA GLY A 203 -18.48 23.03 -9.51
C GLY A 203 -18.41 22.57 -10.96
N LEU A 204 -19.57 22.49 -11.59
CA LEU A 204 -19.72 22.17 -13.00
C LEU A 204 -20.93 22.92 -13.58
N PHE A 205 -20.74 23.61 -14.70
CA PHE A 205 -21.77 24.46 -15.33
C PHE A 205 -22.32 25.52 -14.38
N SER A 206 -23.59 25.45 -14.02
CA SER A 206 -24.28 26.40 -13.13
C SER A 206 -24.18 26.08 -11.63
N TRP A 207 -23.56 24.96 -11.27
CA TRP A 207 -23.40 24.56 -9.88
C TRP A 207 -22.06 25.09 -9.31
N PRO A 208 -22.11 25.87 -8.18
CA PRO A 208 -20.91 26.58 -7.69
C PRO A 208 -19.89 25.70 -6.98
N GLY A 209 -20.17 24.40 -6.82
CA GLY A 209 -19.30 23.47 -6.06
C GLY A 209 -19.43 23.60 -4.55
N LEU A 210 -18.73 22.72 -3.84
CA LEU A 210 -18.69 22.66 -2.38
C LEU A 210 -17.37 23.21 -1.79
N GLY A 211 -16.47 23.67 -2.66
CA GLY A 211 -15.17 24.16 -2.23
C GLY A 211 -14.38 23.07 -1.46
N PHE A 212 -13.87 23.42 -0.28
CA PHE A 212 -13.01 22.56 0.53
C PHE A 212 -13.67 21.21 0.91
N VAL A 213 -14.96 21.20 1.24
CA VAL A 213 -15.73 19.99 1.55
C VAL A 213 -15.74 19.01 0.39
N GLY A 214 -15.71 19.54 -0.83
CA GLY A 214 -15.64 18.74 -2.07
C GLY A 214 -14.41 17.85 -2.15
N ALA A 215 -13.27 18.25 -1.59
CA ALA A 215 -12.05 17.46 -1.57
C ALA A 215 -12.22 16.18 -0.71
N GLY A 216 -12.75 16.30 0.50
CA GLY A 216 -13.00 15.17 1.40
C GLY A 216 -14.10 14.24 0.88
N LEU A 217 -15.21 14.80 0.36
CA LEU A 217 -16.30 14.02 -0.20
C LEU A 217 -15.87 13.27 -1.46
N GLY A 218 -15.09 13.89 -2.36
CA GLY A 218 -14.60 13.25 -3.57
C GLY A 218 -13.75 12.02 -3.28
N LEU A 219 -12.83 12.14 -2.32
CA LEU A 219 -12.03 11.00 -1.85
C LEU A 219 -12.91 9.90 -1.25
N THR A 220 -13.88 10.27 -0.43
CA THR A 220 -14.79 9.34 0.22
C THR A 220 -15.64 8.56 -0.79
N ILE A 221 -16.28 9.25 -1.73
CA ILE A 221 -17.06 8.63 -2.80
C ILE A 221 -16.20 7.69 -3.64
N ALA A 222 -15.02 8.12 -4.06
CA ALA A 222 -14.10 7.30 -4.85
C ALA A 222 -13.69 6.02 -4.11
N ARG A 223 -13.42 6.09 -2.81
CA ARG A 223 -13.10 4.91 -1.96
C ARG A 223 -14.28 3.93 -1.88
N TYR A 224 -15.50 4.41 -1.74
CA TYR A 224 -16.68 3.55 -1.75
C TYR A 224 -16.88 2.86 -3.11
N ILE A 225 -16.68 3.55 -4.21
CA ILE A 225 -16.72 2.95 -5.55
C ILE A 225 -15.64 1.86 -5.69
N GLY A 226 -14.41 2.12 -5.23
CA GLY A 226 -13.32 1.15 -5.22
C GLY A 226 -13.63 -0.07 -4.34
N ALA A 227 -14.24 0.14 -3.17
CA ALA A 227 -14.68 -0.94 -2.28
C ALA A 227 -15.75 -1.82 -2.93
N LEU A 228 -16.76 -1.21 -3.55
CA LEU A 228 -17.80 -1.92 -4.28
C LEU A 228 -17.23 -2.72 -5.45
N ALA A 229 -16.31 -2.14 -6.21
CA ALA A 229 -15.61 -2.84 -7.28
C ALA A 229 -14.81 -4.04 -6.76
N THR A 230 -14.13 -3.89 -5.62
CA THR A 230 -13.39 -4.96 -4.96
C THR A 230 -14.31 -6.10 -4.51
N ILE A 231 -15.42 -5.78 -3.85
CA ILE A 231 -16.43 -6.76 -3.44
C ILE A 231 -17.00 -7.48 -4.66
N TRP A 232 -17.37 -6.74 -5.70
CA TRP A 232 -17.90 -7.30 -6.94
C TRP A 232 -16.94 -8.29 -7.59
N VAL A 233 -15.66 -7.96 -7.69
CA VAL A 233 -14.61 -8.85 -8.23
C VAL A 233 -14.47 -10.12 -7.39
N LEU A 234 -14.47 -10.01 -6.07
CA LEU A 234 -14.36 -11.16 -5.17
C LEU A 234 -15.61 -12.07 -5.23
N MET A 235 -16.78 -11.49 -5.48
CA MET A 235 -18.03 -12.25 -5.59
C MET A 235 -18.21 -12.93 -6.94
N THR A 236 -17.90 -12.25 -8.04
CA THR A 236 -18.03 -12.79 -9.39
C THR A 236 -17.05 -13.91 -9.68
N GLY A 237 -15.93 -13.97 -8.92
CA GLY A 237 -14.97 -15.05 -9.03
C GLY A 237 -14.03 -14.92 -10.23
N PHE A 238 -13.68 -13.69 -10.63
CA PHE A 238 -12.60 -13.45 -11.60
C PHE A 238 -11.34 -14.25 -11.26
N ASN A 239 -11.10 -14.49 -9.96
CA ASN A 239 -10.16 -15.51 -9.51
C ASN A 239 -10.94 -16.64 -8.82
N PRO A 240 -11.12 -17.83 -9.47
CA PRO A 240 -11.88 -18.93 -8.89
C PRO A 240 -11.33 -19.43 -7.54
N ALA A 241 -10.05 -19.15 -7.24
CA ALA A 241 -9.43 -19.53 -5.97
C ALA A 241 -9.93 -18.68 -4.80
N LEU A 242 -10.40 -17.44 -5.06
CA LEU A 242 -10.81 -16.47 -4.03
C LEU A 242 -12.30 -16.10 -4.05
N ARG A 243 -13.11 -16.84 -4.84
CA ARG A 243 -14.55 -16.52 -4.89
C ARG A 243 -15.18 -16.58 -3.49
N ILE A 244 -15.66 -15.44 -3.01
CA ILE A 244 -16.31 -15.25 -1.72
C ILE A 244 -17.80 -15.06 -1.97
N SER A 245 -18.65 -15.89 -1.36
CA SER A 245 -20.11 -15.72 -1.40
C SER A 245 -20.53 -14.85 -0.22
N LEU A 246 -21.51 -13.96 -0.41
CA LEU A 246 -22.12 -13.16 0.66
C LEU A 246 -22.58 -14.03 1.85
N LYS A 247 -23.18 -15.19 1.57
CA LYS A 247 -23.57 -16.15 2.63
C LYS A 247 -22.38 -16.66 3.44
N SER A 248 -21.16 -16.69 2.86
CA SER A 248 -19.97 -17.11 3.57
C SER A 248 -19.43 -16.04 4.52
N TYR A 249 -19.81 -14.78 4.35
CA TYR A 249 -19.38 -13.67 5.21
C TYR A 249 -19.84 -13.85 6.66
N PHE A 250 -21.01 -14.45 6.86
CA PHE A 250 -21.62 -14.75 8.17
C PHE A 250 -21.16 -16.07 8.78
N LYS A 251 -20.24 -16.81 8.17
CA LYS A 251 -19.69 -18.02 8.77
C LYS A 251 -18.79 -17.66 9.97
N PRO A 252 -18.75 -18.55 10.99
CA PRO A 252 -17.97 -18.32 12.18
C PRO A 252 -16.49 -18.01 11.86
N PHE A 253 -15.91 -17.17 12.69
CA PHE A 253 -14.50 -16.79 12.59
C PHE A 253 -13.61 -17.95 13.05
N ASN A 254 -12.52 -18.19 12.33
CA ASN A 254 -11.45 -19.07 12.76
C ASN A 254 -10.28 -18.22 13.28
N PHE A 255 -10.20 -18.09 14.59
CA PHE A 255 -9.20 -17.28 15.26
C PHE A 255 -7.75 -17.66 14.90
N ALA A 256 -7.50 -18.95 14.56
CA ALA A 256 -6.17 -19.38 14.15
C ALA A 256 -5.70 -18.72 12.85
N ILE A 257 -6.60 -18.53 11.86
CA ILE A 257 -6.27 -17.83 10.61
C ILE A 257 -6.08 -16.35 10.86
N ILE A 258 -6.93 -15.76 11.71
CA ILE A 258 -6.82 -14.35 12.09
C ILE A 258 -5.48 -14.09 12.77
N TRP A 259 -5.11 -14.95 13.71
CA TRP A 259 -3.85 -14.83 14.44
C TRP A 259 -2.63 -14.98 13.53
N GLU A 260 -2.71 -15.84 12.50
CA GLU A 260 -1.67 -15.92 11.47
C GLU A 260 -1.52 -14.61 10.69
N VAL A 261 -2.62 -14.01 10.25
CA VAL A 261 -2.60 -12.72 9.52
C VAL A 261 -2.06 -11.62 10.42
N MET A 262 -2.53 -11.54 11.66
CA MET A 262 -2.08 -10.55 12.65
C MET A 262 -0.62 -10.77 13.05
N GLY A 263 -0.17 -12.02 13.17
CA GLY A 263 1.22 -12.37 13.49
C GLY A 263 2.23 -11.88 12.45
N ILE A 264 1.79 -11.63 11.21
CA ILE A 264 2.60 -11.00 10.17
C ILE A 264 2.32 -9.50 10.12
N GLY A 265 1.05 -9.11 10.19
CA GLY A 265 0.62 -7.72 10.05
C GLY A 265 1.06 -6.82 11.21
N ILE A 266 0.93 -7.27 12.47
CA ILE A 266 1.30 -6.44 13.63
C ILE A 266 2.79 -6.08 13.65
N PRO A 267 3.74 -7.03 13.50
CA PRO A 267 5.15 -6.67 13.39
C PRO A 267 5.46 -5.72 12.22
N ALA A 268 4.84 -5.94 11.07
CA ALA A 268 4.98 -5.05 9.93
C ALA A 268 4.38 -3.65 10.17
N SER A 269 3.30 -3.57 10.97
CA SER A 269 2.74 -2.27 11.40
C SER A 269 3.71 -1.51 12.30
N ILE A 270 4.32 -2.19 13.26
CA ILE A 270 5.32 -1.59 14.17
C ILE A 270 6.52 -1.07 13.36
N GLU A 271 7.04 -1.88 12.43
CA GLU A 271 8.12 -1.48 11.53
C GLU A 271 7.75 -0.22 10.74
N SER A 272 6.55 -0.19 10.15
CA SER A 272 6.05 0.95 9.36
C SER A 272 5.91 2.21 10.21
N VAL A 273 5.39 2.10 11.42
CA VAL A 273 5.24 3.22 12.36
C VAL A 273 6.60 3.75 12.79
N LEU A 274 7.54 2.88 13.14
CA LEU A 274 8.91 3.28 13.52
C LEU A 274 9.64 3.97 12.35
N PHE A 275 9.49 3.43 11.13
CA PHE A 275 10.11 4.01 9.93
C PHE A 275 9.53 5.39 9.60
N ASN A 276 8.21 5.54 9.62
CA ASN A 276 7.55 6.82 9.37
C ASN A 276 7.80 7.81 10.52
N GLY A 277 7.84 7.36 11.77
CA GLY A 277 8.23 8.15 12.93
C GLY A 277 9.66 8.69 12.82
N GLY A 278 10.61 7.86 12.36
CA GLY A 278 11.98 8.29 12.07
C GLY A 278 12.05 9.38 11.00
N LYS A 279 11.21 9.27 9.96
CA LYS A 279 11.09 10.35 8.94
C LYS A 279 10.56 11.64 9.53
N LEU A 280 9.54 11.57 10.39
CA LEU A 280 8.99 12.76 11.07
C LEU A 280 10.04 13.43 11.94
N LEU A 281 10.79 12.67 12.74
CA LEU A 281 11.91 13.20 13.53
C LEU A 281 12.94 13.90 12.63
N THR A 282 13.32 13.28 11.52
CA THR A 282 14.24 13.91 10.55
C THR A 282 13.67 15.23 10.02
N GLN A 283 12.37 15.29 9.70
CA GLN A 283 11.73 16.52 9.26
C GLN A 283 11.73 17.61 10.34
N MET A 284 11.53 17.25 11.62
CA MET A 284 11.60 18.20 12.73
C MET A 284 12.99 18.82 12.87
N PHE A 285 14.06 18.02 12.75
CA PHE A 285 15.43 18.55 12.75
C PHE A 285 15.69 19.48 11.54
N VAL A 286 15.24 19.08 10.36
CA VAL A 286 15.38 19.88 9.13
C VAL A 286 14.60 21.19 9.23
N ALA A 287 13.43 21.19 9.89
CA ALA A 287 12.63 22.39 10.09
C ALA A 287 13.37 23.48 10.91
N GLY A 288 14.23 23.08 11.84
CA GLY A 288 15.10 23.99 12.60
C GLY A 288 16.26 24.59 11.80
N MET A 289 16.55 24.08 10.58
CA MET A 289 17.69 24.54 9.75
C MET A 289 17.34 25.67 8.75
N GLY A 290 16.08 26.08 8.69
CA GLY A 290 15.61 27.17 7.84
C GLY A 290 14.90 26.72 6.55
N THR A 291 14.19 27.68 5.92
CA THR A 291 13.25 27.42 4.81
C THR A 291 13.90 26.82 3.57
N ASN A 292 15.12 27.20 3.23
CA ASN A 292 15.85 26.68 2.07
C ASN A 292 16.20 25.19 2.25
N VAL A 293 16.56 24.76 3.47
CA VAL A 293 16.89 23.38 3.77
C VAL A 293 15.63 22.52 3.75
N ILE A 294 14.51 23.06 4.26
CA ILE A 294 13.20 22.40 4.19
C ILE A 294 12.80 22.13 2.73
N ALA A 295 12.92 23.15 1.86
CA ALA A 295 12.58 23.01 0.45
C ALA A 295 13.47 21.97 -0.26
N GLY A 296 14.79 22.03 -0.01
CA GLY A 296 15.73 21.02 -0.54
C GLY A 296 15.43 19.62 -0.07
N ASN A 297 15.11 19.42 1.21
CA ASN A 297 14.73 18.14 1.78
C ASN A 297 13.43 17.61 1.15
N PHE A 298 12.43 18.45 0.91
CA PHE A 298 11.18 18.05 0.27
C PHE A 298 11.42 17.54 -1.16
N ILE A 299 12.24 18.23 -1.94
CA ILE A 299 12.63 17.79 -3.28
C ILE A 299 13.37 16.45 -3.22
N ALA A 300 14.34 16.32 -2.31
CA ALA A 300 15.11 15.08 -2.13
C ALA A 300 14.19 13.91 -1.75
N PHE A 301 13.22 14.12 -0.86
CA PHE A 301 12.21 13.10 -0.49
C PHE A 301 11.33 12.69 -1.66
N SER A 302 10.92 13.64 -2.49
CA SER A 302 10.09 13.38 -3.67
C SER A 302 10.83 12.52 -4.69
N VAL A 303 12.09 12.86 -4.98
CA VAL A 303 12.96 12.07 -5.86
C VAL A 303 13.24 10.69 -5.27
N ALA A 304 13.56 10.60 -3.97
CA ALA A 304 13.78 9.33 -3.29
C ALA A 304 12.53 8.42 -3.33
N SER A 305 11.34 9.00 -3.23
CA SER A 305 10.07 8.25 -3.33
C SER A 305 9.90 7.62 -4.71
N LEU A 306 10.20 8.36 -5.78
CA LEU A 306 10.18 7.83 -7.16
C LEU A 306 11.18 6.68 -7.35
N ILE A 307 12.42 6.86 -6.87
CA ILE A 307 13.47 5.85 -6.98
C ILE A 307 13.11 4.57 -6.19
N ASN A 308 12.38 4.70 -5.07
CA ASN A 308 11.98 3.55 -4.26
C ASN A 308 10.79 2.75 -4.84
N LEU A 309 10.04 3.29 -5.81
CA LEU A 309 8.87 2.59 -6.39
C LEU A 309 9.19 1.20 -6.95
N PRO A 310 10.24 1.02 -7.81
CA PRO A 310 10.58 -0.30 -8.33
C PRO A 310 10.98 -1.27 -7.22
N GLY A 311 11.77 -0.81 -6.24
CA GLY A 311 12.18 -1.63 -5.11
C GLY A 311 11.01 -2.13 -4.26
N ASN A 312 9.99 -1.30 -4.04
CA ASN A 312 8.78 -1.69 -3.32
C ASN A 312 7.93 -2.70 -4.11
N ALA A 313 7.81 -2.50 -5.43
CA ALA A 313 7.09 -3.42 -6.31
C ALA A 313 7.76 -4.80 -6.37
N LEU A 314 9.09 -4.84 -6.49
CA LEU A 314 9.87 -6.07 -6.44
C LEU A 314 9.75 -6.78 -5.09
N GLY A 315 9.79 -6.05 -3.98
CA GLY A 315 9.59 -6.57 -2.62
C GLY A 315 8.22 -7.24 -2.48
N SER A 316 7.15 -6.57 -2.90
CA SER A 316 5.78 -7.11 -2.86
C SER A 316 5.63 -8.35 -3.73
N ALA A 317 6.16 -8.34 -4.96
CA ALA A 317 6.14 -9.49 -5.85
C ALA A 317 6.93 -10.68 -5.25
N SER A 318 8.10 -10.41 -4.64
CA SER A 318 8.91 -11.43 -3.95
C SER A 318 8.13 -12.06 -2.80
N THR A 319 7.44 -11.28 -2.00
CA THR A 319 6.61 -11.76 -0.88
C THR A 319 5.54 -12.74 -1.35
N ILE A 320 4.85 -12.43 -2.45
CA ILE A 320 3.82 -13.31 -3.03
C ILE A 320 4.42 -14.64 -3.49
N ILE A 321 5.53 -14.61 -4.23
CA ILE A 321 6.13 -15.83 -4.77
C ILE A 321 6.77 -16.67 -3.66
N THR A 322 7.46 -16.02 -2.71
CA THR A 322 8.04 -16.68 -1.53
C THR A 322 6.96 -17.37 -0.72
N GLY A 323 5.85 -16.69 -0.42
CA GLY A 323 4.70 -17.28 0.25
C GLY A 323 4.16 -18.52 -0.46
N LYS A 324 3.98 -18.45 -1.79
CA LYS A 324 3.54 -19.61 -2.60
C LYS A 324 4.55 -20.76 -2.57
N ARG A 325 5.86 -20.50 -2.64
CA ARG A 325 6.90 -21.54 -2.62
C ARG A 325 7.02 -22.19 -1.25
N LEU A 326 6.94 -21.41 -0.18
CA LEU A 326 6.88 -21.94 1.18
C LEU A 326 5.66 -22.84 1.38
N GLY A 327 4.50 -22.43 0.87
CA GLY A 327 3.30 -23.28 0.87
C GLY A 327 3.45 -24.61 0.13
N LYS A 328 4.26 -24.65 -0.94
CA LYS A 328 4.62 -25.87 -1.68
C LYS A 328 5.69 -26.72 -0.98
N GLY A 329 6.25 -26.29 0.16
CA GLY A 329 7.38 -26.96 0.82
C GLY A 329 8.73 -26.70 0.14
N GLN A 330 8.82 -25.77 -0.81
CA GLN A 330 10.04 -25.49 -1.60
C GLN A 330 10.92 -24.42 -0.91
N VAL A 331 11.31 -24.67 0.35
CA VAL A 331 12.03 -23.69 1.20
C VAL A 331 13.32 -23.19 0.54
N GLY A 332 14.15 -24.09 0.03
CA GLY A 332 15.44 -23.68 -0.60
C GLY A 332 15.29 -22.86 -1.89
N GLN A 333 14.15 -23.02 -2.63
CA GLN A 333 13.87 -22.17 -3.79
C GLN A 333 13.33 -20.81 -3.35
N ALA A 334 12.51 -20.76 -2.29
CA ALA A 334 12.01 -19.54 -1.70
C ALA A 334 13.17 -18.66 -1.19
N GLU A 335 14.11 -19.25 -0.46
CA GLU A 335 15.30 -18.57 0.03
C GLU A 335 16.18 -18.02 -1.09
N ARG A 336 16.51 -18.83 -2.09
CA ARG A 336 17.32 -18.38 -3.25
C ARG A 336 16.68 -17.23 -4.00
N GLN A 337 15.37 -17.25 -4.13
CA GLN A 337 14.63 -16.16 -4.77
C GLN A 337 14.61 -14.89 -3.92
N ALA A 338 14.42 -15.01 -2.61
CA ALA A 338 14.49 -13.88 -1.70
C ALA A 338 15.86 -13.20 -1.77
N TRP A 339 16.95 -13.99 -1.76
CA TRP A 339 18.31 -13.50 -1.96
C TRP A 339 18.51 -12.86 -3.35
N PHE A 340 17.95 -13.42 -4.41
CA PHE A 340 18.02 -12.83 -5.75
C PHE A 340 17.38 -11.44 -5.78
N VAL A 341 16.18 -11.27 -5.20
CA VAL A 341 15.50 -9.96 -5.14
C VAL A 341 16.25 -8.99 -4.24
N PHE A 342 16.80 -9.46 -3.12
CA PHE A 342 17.62 -8.64 -2.23
C PHE A 342 18.84 -8.05 -2.97
N TRP A 343 19.57 -8.88 -3.73
CA TRP A 343 20.71 -8.43 -4.53
C TRP A 343 20.28 -7.50 -5.68
N LEU A 344 19.17 -7.78 -6.33
CA LEU A 344 18.63 -6.92 -7.39
C LEU A 344 18.31 -5.51 -6.86
N ARG A 345 17.68 -5.44 -5.68
CA ARG A 345 17.38 -4.18 -5.00
C ARG A 345 18.64 -3.45 -4.52
N SER A 346 19.69 -4.17 -4.17
CA SER A 346 20.97 -3.57 -3.77
C SER A 346 21.79 -3.04 -4.96
N GLU A 347 21.68 -3.67 -6.13
CA GLU A 347 22.28 -3.18 -7.38
C GLU A 347 21.61 -1.87 -7.85
N GLU A 348 20.28 -1.73 -7.74
CA GLU A 348 19.56 -0.47 -8.02
C GLU A 348 20.08 0.70 -7.18
N ARG A 349 20.42 0.46 -5.91
CA ARG A 349 21.02 1.49 -5.05
C ARG A 349 22.45 1.88 -5.44
N ARG A 350 23.18 1.01 -6.16
CA ARG A 350 24.53 1.32 -6.65
C ARG A 350 24.51 2.21 -7.89
N VAL A 351 23.59 1.94 -8.82
CA VAL A 351 23.44 2.73 -10.05
C VAL A 351 23.01 4.18 -9.78
N GLY A 352 22.31 4.44 -8.67
CA GLY A 352 21.95 5.80 -8.27
C GLY A 352 23.04 6.55 -7.49
N LYS A 353 24.26 6.00 -7.37
CA LYS A 353 25.42 6.64 -6.72
C LYS A 353 26.55 7.02 -7.70
N GLU A 354 26.45 6.63 -8.96
CA GLU A 354 27.28 7.08 -10.08
C GLU A 354 26.53 8.16 -10.88
#